data_271f89ad14d74f7fb43b249ecfb1ea49
#
_entry.id   271f89ad14d74f7fb43b249ecfb1ea49
#
_cell.length_a   1.000
_cell.length_b   1.000
_cell.length_c   1.000
_cell.angle_alpha   90.00
_cell.angle_beta   90.00
_cell.angle_gamma   90.00
#
_symmetry.space_group_name_H-M   'P 1'
#
loop_
_entity.id
_entity.type
_entity.pdbx_description
1 polymer ?
#
loop_
_entity_poly.entity_id
_entity_poly.type
_entity_poly.pdbx_seq_one_letter_code
_entity_poly.pdbx_strand_id
1 'polypeptide(L)'
;MDNIEAHLNAQNSHSSTSHSEELMGSEIMVRALQAEQVKFIWGYPGGAVLYIYDALYKQDTIQHVLVRHEQGAVHAADGYARATGEVGVALVTSGPGVTNADGYCHGLYG
;
A
#
# COMPACT_ATOMS: atom_id res chain seq x y z
N MET A 1 -6.24 -6.96 -23.93
CA MET A 1 -7.27 -7.28 -22.93
C MET A 1 -7.81 -8.69 -23.10
N ASP A 2 -8.26 -9.01 -24.29
CA ASP A 2 -8.82 -10.33 -24.55
C ASP A 2 -7.83 -11.45 -24.28
N ASN A 3 -6.55 -11.21 -24.55
CA ASN A 3 -5.49 -12.19 -24.30
C ASN A 3 -5.34 -12.49 -22.82
N ILE A 4 -5.50 -11.50 -21.96
CA ILE A 4 -5.40 -11.68 -20.52
C ILE A 4 -6.58 -12.49 -20.00
N GLU A 5 -7.77 -12.16 -20.45
CA GLU A 5 -8.97 -12.89 -20.07
C GLU A 5 -8.94 -14.33 -20.53
N ALA A 6 -8.56 -14.54 -21.78
CA ALA A 6 -8.42 -15.88 -22.32
C ALA A 6 -7.37 -16.69 -21.56
N HIS A 7 -6.27 -16.06 -21.21
CA HIS A 7 -5.22 -16.70 -20.43
C HIS A 7 -5.69 -17.13 -19.05
N LEU A 8 -6.38 -16.24 -18.35
CA LEU A 8 -6.94 -16.53 -17.03
C LEU A 8 -7.97 -17.67 -17.10
N ASN A 9 -8.83 -17.62 -18.10
CA ASN A 9 -9.84 -18.66 -18.28
C ASN A 9 -9.23 -20.01 -18.63
N ALA A 10 -8.18 -20.02 -19.44
CA ALA A 10 -7.51 -21.24 -19.83
C ALA A 10 -6.81 -21.92 -18.66
N GLN A 11 -6.28 -21.15 -17.76
CA GLN A 11 -5.58 -21.69 -16.61
C GLN A 11 -6.52 -22.35 -15.60
N ASN A 12 -7.62 -21.72 -15.33
CA ASN A 12 -8.71 -22.27 -14.50
C ASN A 12 -8.26 -23.00 -13.24
N SER A 13 -7.19 -22.55 -12.63
CA SER A 13 -6.66 -23.12 -11.41
C SER A 13 -7.02 -22.18 -10.25
N HIS A 14 -7.60 -22.74 -9.20
CA HIS A 14 -8.03 -21.94 -8.06
C HIS A 14 -6.87 -21.18 -7.42
N SER A 15 -5.73 -21.79 -7.25
CA SER A 15 -4.57 -21.15 -6.66
C SER A 15 -4.02 -20.04 -7.56
N SER A 16 -3.96 -20.29 -8.86
CA SER A 16 -3.51 -19.29 -9.83
C SER A 16 -4.47 -18.11 -9.92
N THR A 17 -5.78 -18.39 -9.89
CA THR A 17 -6.81 -17.35 -9.92
C THR A 17 -6.74 -16.46 -8.70
N SER A 18 -6.64 -17.05 -7.50
CA SER A 18 -6.53 -16.31 -6.26
C SER A 18 -5.29 -15.43 -6.23
N HIS A 19 -4.14 -15.95 -6.65
CA HIS A 19 -2.91 -15.20 -6.73
C HIS A 19 -3.00 -14.04 -7.72
N SER A 20 -3.61 -14.28 -8.88
CA SER A 20 -3.81 -13.25 -9.90
C SER A 20 -4.73 -12.13 -9.38
N GLU A 21 -5.78 -12.47 -8.65
CA GLU A 21 -6.69 -11.50 -8.07
C GLU A 21 -5.97 -10.60 -7.05
N GLU A 22 -5.11 -11.17 -6.21
CA GLU A 22 -4.32 -10.40 -5.26
C GLU A 22 -3.38 -9.42 -5.97
N LEU A 23 -2.68 -9.86 -7.02
CA LEU A 23 -1.81 -9.01 -7.80
C LEU A 23 -2.59 -7.89 -8.48
N MET A 24 -3.74 -8.20 -9.06
CA MET A 24 -4.60 -7.21 -9.68
C MET A 24 -5.12 -6.20 -8.67
N GLY A 25 -5.52 -6.66 -7.49
CA GLY A 25 -5.99 -5.79 -6.42
C GLY A 25 -4.91 -4.83 -5.96
N SER A 26 -3.68 -5.31 -5.82
CA SER A 26 -2.54 -4.48 -5.44
C SER A 26 -2.24 -3.41 -6.49
N GLU A 27 -2.30 -3.77 -7.76
CA GLU A 27 -2.10 -2.81 -8.85
C GLU A 27 -3.21 -1.77 -8.89
N ILE A 28 -4.46 -2.18 -8.68
CA ILE A 28 -5.59 -1.25 -8.62
C ILE A 28 -5.40 -0.25 -7.49
N MET A 29 -4.96 -0.72 -6.32
CA MET A 29 -4.70 0.14 -5.18
C MET A 29 -3.62 1.18 -5.50
N VAL A 30 -2.52 0.76 -6.09
CA VAL A 30 -1.43 1.68 -6.46
C VAL A 30 -1.90 2.68 -7.50
N ARG A 31 -2.66 2.25 -8.50
CA ARG A 31 -3.22 3.15 -9.51
C ARG A 31 -4.19 4.15 -8.90
N ALA A 32 -4.99 3.73 -7.94
CA ALA A 32 -5.89 4.64 -7.23
C ALA A 32 -5.10 5.71 -6.47
N LEU A 33 -4.02 5.34 -5.81
CA LEU A 33 -3.16 6.29 -5.13
C LEU A 33 -2.49 7.26 -6.12
N GLN A 34 -2.07 6.77 -7.27
CA GLN A 34 -1.53 7.61 -8.32
C GLN A 34 -2.57 8.60 -8.86
N ALA A 35 -3.81 8.14 -9.03
CA ALA A 35 -4.91 9.00 -9.48
C ALA A 35 -5.22 10.10 -8.47
N GLU A 36 -5.06 9.83 -7.18
CA GLU A 36 -5.21 10.83 -6.12
C GLU A 36 -3.97 11.70 -5.95
N GLN A 37 -2.99 11.55 -6.84
CA GLN A 37 -1.76 12.34 -6.84
C GLN A 37 -0.90 12.18 -5.59
N VAL A 38 -0.95 11.00 -4.99
CA VAL A 38 -0.09 10.65 -3.87
C VAL A 38 1.35 10.57 -4.35
N LYS A 39 2.25 11.28 -3.69
CA LYS A 39 3.67 11.34 -4.07
C LYS A 39 4.56 10.49 -3.18
N PHE A 40 4.18 10.33 -1.93
CA PHE A 40 4.98 9.61 -0.94
C PHE A 40 4.13 8.64 -0.15
N ILE A 41 4.71 7.48 0.14
CA ILE A 41 4.15 6.52 1.10
C ILE A 41 5.25 6.18 2.10
N TRP A 42 4.96 6.36 3.37
CA TRP A 42 5.84 5.93 4.44
C TRP A 42 5.37 4.57 4.93
N GLY A 43 6.27 3.61 5.03
CA GLY A 43 5.83 2.29 5.41
C GLY A 43 6.91 1.37 5.93
N TYR A 44 6.43 0.30 6.56
CA TYR A 44 7.26 -0.79 7.04
C TYR A 44 6.69 -2.10 6.49
N PRO A 45 7.50 -2.87 5.73
CA PRO A 45 6.97 -4.05 5.03
C PRO A 45 6.61 -5.18 5.98
N GLY A 46 5.74 -6.04 5.52
CA GLY A 46 5.34 -7.26 6.21
C GLY A 46 4.63 -8.19 5.24
N GLY A 47 4.39 -9.43 5.68
CA GLY A 47 3.87 -10.47 4.82
C GLY A 47 2.54 -10.14 4.15
N ALA A 48 1.64 -9.48 4.88
CA ALA A 48 0.30 -9.18 4.37
C ALA A 48 0.29 -8.13 3.27
N VAL A 49 1.35 -7.33 3.13
CA VAL A 49 1.42 -6.23 2.15
C VAL A 49 2.46 -6.47 1.05
N LEU A 50 2.97 -7.68 0.91
CA LEU A 50 4.01 -7.99 -0.06
C LEU A 50 3.60 -7.67 -1.50
N TYR A 51 2.37 -7.99 -1.88
CA TYR A 51 1.89 -7.71 -3.23
C TYR A 51 1.75 -6.22 -3.50
N ILE A 52 1.40 -5.45 -2.48
CA ILE A 52 1.32 -3.99 -2.59
C ILE A 52 2.72 -3.43 -2.80
N TYR A 53 3.70 -3.91 -2.05
CA TYR A 53 5.09 -3.50 -2.23
C TYR A 53 5.62 -3.86 -3.60
N ASP A 54 5.27 -5.05 -4.10
CA ASP A 54 5.65 -5.46 -5.44
C ASP A 54 5.07 -4.52 -6.51
N ALA A 55 3.81 -4.14 -6.36
CA ALA A 55 3.17 -3.19 -7.26
C ALA A 55 3.81 -1.80 -7.17
N LEU A 56 4.16 -1.35 -5.96
CA LEU A 56 4.85 -0.08 -5.76
C LEU A 56 6.21 -0.06 -6.43
N TYR A 57 6.89 -1.19 -6.41
CA TYR A 57 8.24 -1.32 -6.98
C TYR A 57 8.23 -1.18 -8.51
N LYS A 58 7.11 -1.47 -9.15
CA LYS A 58 6.98 -1.45 -10.61
C LYS A 58 6.62 -0.09 -11.18
N GLN A 59 6.50 0.93 -10.37
CA GLN A 59 6.15 2.29 -10.80
C GLN A 59 7.13 3.29 -10.18
N ASP A 60 7.13 4.52 -10.67
CA ASP A 60 8.10 5.53 -10.27
C ASP A 60 7.47 6.87 -9.88
N THR A 61 6.14 6.99 -9.89
CA THR A 61 5.47 8.25 -9.53
C THR A 61 5.25 8.41 -8.04
N ILE A 62 5.15 7.29 -7.31
CA ILE A 62 5.03 7.28 -5.85
C ILE A 62 6.36 6.82 -5.27
N GLN A 63 6.94 7.63 -4.40
CA GLN A 63 8.17 7.27 -3.72
C GLN A 63 7.84 6.62 -2.38
N HIS A 64 8.38 5.44 -2.15
CA HIS A 64 8.26 4.76 -0.87
C HIS A 64 9.41 5.15 0.04
N VAL A 65 9.11 5.57 1.25
CA VAL A 65 10.10 5.89 2.28
C VAL A 65 10.00 4.83 3.37
N LEU A 66 11.05 4.04 3.48
CA LEU A 66 11.12 2.99 4.49
C LEU A 66 11.34 3.60 5.86
N VAL A 67 10.48 3.23 6.80
CA VAL A 67 10.65 3.59 8.21
C VAL A 67 11.11 2.37 9.01
N ARG A 68 11.51 2.59 10.25
CA ARG A 68 11.96 1.51 11.14
C ARG A 68 10.92 1.12 12.17
N HIS A 69 9.84 1.86 12.23
CA HIS A 69 8.71 1.59 13.12
C HIS A 69 7.45 2.21 12.54
N GLU A 70 6.33 1.56 12.71
CA GLU A 70 5.05 2.01 12.14
C GLU A 70 4.63 3.37 12.69
N GLN A 71 4.93 3.68 13.93
CA GLN A 71 4.69 5.01 14.47
C GLN A 71 5.41 6.08 13.67
N GLY A 72 6.64 5.81 13.26
CA GLY A 72 7.40 6.71 12.42
C GLY A 72 6.73 6.99 11.09
N ALA A 73 6.10 5.97 10.50
CA ALA A 73 5.35 6.15 9.26
C ALA A 73 4.17 7.08 9.43
N VAL A 74 3.40 6.89 10.50
CA VAL A 74 2.22 7.73 10.77
C VAL A 74 2.63 9.15 11.13
N HIS A 75 3.67 9.33 11.93
CA HIS A 75 4.23 10.64 12.24
C HIS A 75 4.65 11.39 10.98
N ALA A 76 5.38 10.69 10.09
CA ALA A 76 5.86 11.31 8.85
C ALA A 76 4.69 11.69 7.94
N ALA A 77 3.71 10.80 7.78
CA ALA A 77 2.52 11.08 6.97
C ALA A 77 1.74 12.26 7.54
N ASP A 78 1.55 12.31 8.85
CA ASP A 78 0.87 13.43 9.51
C ASP A 78 1.63 14.75 9.31
N GLY A 79 2.93 14.74 9.53
CA GLY A 79 3.78 15.91 9.33
C GLY A 79 3.74 16.42 7.89
N TYR A 80 3.78 15.50 6.93
CA TYR A 80 3.69 15.83 5.53
C TYR A 80 2.34 16.50 5.20
N ALA A 81 1.25 15.94 5.70
CA ALA A 81 -0.08 16.49 5.46
C ALA A 81 -0.21 17.91 6.06
N ARG A 82 0.30 18.10 7.26
CA ARG A 82 0.26 19.42 7.91
C ARG A 82 1.12 20.45 7.22
N ALA A 83 2.28 20.04 6.73
CA ALA A 83 3.22 20.95 6.08
C ALA A 83 2.81 21.34 4.66
N THR A 84 2.21 20.42 3.91
CA THR A 84 1.92 20.60 2.50
C THR A 84 0.43 20.82 2.18
N GLY A 85 -0.46 20.44 3.08
CA GLY A 85 -1.90 20.40 2.80
C GLY A 85 -2.31 19.21 1.94
N GLU A 86 -1.38 18.33 1.55
CA GLU A 86 -1.65 17.15 0.77
C GLU A 86 -1.87 15.94 1.68
N VAL A 87 -2.49 14.88 1.13
CA VAL A 87 -2.77 13.67 1.90
C VAL A 87 -1.47 12.94 2.21
N GLY A 88 -1.26 12.61 3.48
CA GLY A 88 -0.17 11.74 3.91
C GLY A 88 -0.65 10.30 3.95
N VAL A 89 0.16 9.36 3.44
CA VAL A 89 -0.20 7.95 3.36
C VAL A 89 0.86 7.11 4.08
N ALA A 90 0.39 6.29 5.01
CA ALA A 90 1.23 5.29 5.67
C ALA A 90 0.76 3.89 5.29
N LEU A 91 1.70 2.99 5.06
CA LEU A 91 1.42 1.60 4.70
C LEU A 91 2.02 0.70 5.76
N VAL A 92 1.17 -0.04 6.45
CA VAL A 92 1.58 -0.94 7.53
C VAL A 92 0.98 -2.32 7.31
N THR A 93 1.65 -3.35 7.84
CA THR A 93 1.14 -4.70 7.75
C THR A 93 0.09 -4.97 8.82
N SER A 94 -0.60 -6.08 8.71
CA SER A 94 -1.58 -6.53 9.70
C SER A 94 -0.91 -6.86 11.04
N GLY A 95 -1.71 -7.05 12.07
CA GLY A 95 -1.24 -7.41 13.40
C GLY A 95 -0.48 -6.26 14.08
N PRO A 96 0.74 -6.48 14.54
CA PRO A 96 1.48 -5.44 15.26
C PRO A 96 1.74 -4.19 14.43
N GLY A 97 1.77 -4.29 13.11
CA GLY A 97 1.89 -3.11 12.26
C GLY A 97 0.73 -2.15 12.48
N VAL A 98 -0.49 -2.66 12.41
CA VAL A 98 -1.69 -1.85 12.63
C VAL A 98 -1.76 -1.34 14.06
N THR A 99 -1.51 -2.19 15.06
CA THR A 99 -1.61 -1.76 16.46
C THR A 99 -0.57 -0.70 16.81
N ASN A 100 0.62 -0.79 16.27
CA ASN A 100 1.64 0.25 16.47
C ASN A 100 1.23 1.58 15.85
N ALA A 101 0.63 1.55 14.67
CA ALA A 101 0.13 2.75 14.01
C ALA A 101 -1.09 3.33 14.73
N ASP A 102 -2.01 2.47 15.14
CA ASP A 102 -3.26 2.86 15.80
C ASP A 102 -3.00 3.56 17.14
N GLY A 103 -2.04 3.08 17.90
CA GLY A 103 -1.67 3.72 19.15
C GLY A 103 -1.29 5.19 18.99
N TYR A 104 -0.66 5.54 17.89
CA TYR A 104 -0.35 6.93 17.58
C TYR A 104 -1.61 7.71 17.18
N CYS A 105 -2.44 7.10 16.34
CA CYS A 105 -3.67 7.76 15.90
C CYS A 105 -4.58 8.11 17.08
N HIS A 106 -4.71 7.22 18.05
CA HIS A 106 -5.45 7.50 19.26
C HIS A 106 -4.89 8.69 20.05
N GLY A 107 -3.59 8.80 20.08
CA GLY A 107 -2.94 9.94 20.74
C GLY A 107 -3.21 11.28 20.07
N LEU A 108 -3.49 11.27 18.76
CA LEU A 108 -3.79 12.48 18.01
C LEU A 108 -5.23 12.97 18.21
N TYR A 109 -6.17 12.03 18.33
CA TYR A 109 -7.59 12.34 18.35
C TYR A 109 -8.26 12.07 19.70
N GLY A 110 -7.53 11.50 20.61
CA GLY A 110 -7.97 11.25 21.97
C GLY A 110 -7.64 12.40 22.87
#